data_41db06e762b7716992be3a59776e27a6
#
_entry.id   41db06e762b7716992be3a59776e27a6
#
_cell.length_a   1.000
_cell.length_b   1.000
_cell.length_c   1.000
_cell.angle_alpha   90.00
_cell.angle_beta   90.00
_cell.angle_gamma   90.00
#
_symmetry.space_group_name_H-M   'P 1'
#
loop_
_entity.id
_entity.type
_entity.pdbx_description
1 polymer ?
#
loop_
_entity_poly.entity_id
_entity_poly.type
_entity_poly.pdbx_seq_one_letter_code
_entity_poly.pdbx_strand_id
1 'polypeptide(L)'
;RELGLNLRVISGDMEAFYGGLAALNLLSPLNEATTIDIGGGSTELAKIKDGKIVDIISLDIGTVRLKELFFDKGDIDGAIKFTQEIIAQIPSHFINENIIAIGGSLRAISGAIMQLQNHPIRLVHNFTYEYKNYLNLISKIATDKEFDLKNIAIKKDRFDTIRQGALIFSTAARVLEAKMVYTSGVGIREGVFLANLLRPNLKSKELIQMPQMYKIAFPKGFNPSLKSLQDRFAKRDNSITTRYAKMLFKILAPIHRINLDYQ
;
A
#
# COMPACT_ATOMS: atom_id res chain seq x y z
N ARG A 1 6.89 14.13 -25.63
CA ARG A 1 6.56 15.28 -26.51
C ARG A 1 5.93 14.81 -27.84
N GLU A 2 6.33 13.68 -28.39
CA GLU A 2 5.80 13.14 -29.66
C GLU A 2 4.29 12.79 -29.59
N LEU A 3 3.76 12.47 -28.42
CA LEU A 3 2.34 12.12 -28.23
C LEU A 3 1.47 13.30 -27.78
N GLY A 4 1.99 14.54 -27.69
CA GLY A 4 1.27 15.71 -27.19
C GLY A 4 0.87 15.64 -25.71
N LEU A 5 1.37 14.65 -24.95
CA LEU A 5 1.06 14.48 -23.54
C LEU A 5 1.91 15.42 -22.67
N ASN A 6 1.26 16.11 -21.74
CA ASN A 6 1.93 16.93 -20.74
C ASN A 6 2.18 16.09 -19.48
N LEU A 7 3.38 15.51 -19.40
CA LEU A 7 3.80 14.73 -18.24
C LEU A 7 4.26 15.67 -17.13
N ARG A 8 3.74 15.47 -15.92
CA ARG A 8 4.18 16.16 -14.70
C ARG A 8 4.82 15.15 -13.76
N VAL A 9 6.02 15.48 -13.32
CA VAL A 9 6.66 14.76 -12.21
C VAL A 9 6.10 15.33 -10.92
N ILE A 10 5.65 14.46 -10.02
CA ILE A 10 5.22 14.84 -8.68
C ILE A 10 6.38 14.64 -7.70
N SER A 11 6.38 15.38 -6.60
CA SER A 11 7.38 15.20 -5.53
C SER A 11 7.09 13.93 -4.72
N GLY A 12 8.10 13.40 -4.01
CA GLY A 12 7.93 12.28 -3.11
C GLY A 12 6.87 12.54 -2.02
N ASP A 13 6.78 13.77 -1.51
CA ASP A 13 5.71 14.16 -0.58
C ASP A 13 4.32 14.00 -1.20
N MET A 14 4.17 14.35 -2.48
CA MET A 14 2.91 14.13 -3.20
C MET A 14 2.62 12.65 -3.39
N GLU A 15 3.65 11.85 -3.65
CA GLU A 15 3.51 10.39 -3.74
C GLU A 15 3.05 9.82 -2.40
N ALA A 16 3.71 10.20 -1.30
CA ALA A 16 3.33 9.83 0.07
C ALA A 16 1.87 10.20 0.38
N PHE A 17 1.49 11.43 0.04
CA PHE A 17 0.14 11.93 0.26
C PHE A 17 -0.90 11.13 -0.52
N TYR A 18 -0.71 10.92 -1.82
CA TYR A 18 -1.68 10.19 -2.64
C TYR A 18 -1.74 8.69 -2.26
N GLY A 19 -0.62 8.07 -1.93
CA GLY A 19 -0.59 6.71 -1.40
C GLY A 19 -1.38 6.59 -0.09
N GLY A 20 -1.14 7.51 0.84
CA GLY A 20 -1.87 7.62 2.10
C GLY A 20 -3.36 7.89 1.91
N LEU A 21 -3.73 8.78 0.96
CA LEU A 21 -5.12 9.09 0.65
C LEU A 21 -5.88 7.89 0.10
N ALA A 22 -5.25 7.13 -0.80
CA ALA A 22 -5.84 5.89 -1.33
C ALA A 22 -6.04 4.85 -0.21
N ALA A 23 -5.03 4.65 0.63
CA ALA A 23 -5.09 3.72 1.74
C ALA A 23 -6.19 4.08 2.74
N LEU A 24 -6.23 5.35 3.15
CA LEU A 24 -7.22 5.87 4.11
C LEU A 24 -8.67 5.65 3.66
N ASN A 25 -8.93 5.70 2.37
CA ASN A 25 -10.28 5.71 1.83
C ASN A 25 -10.74 4.39 1.24
N LEU A 26 -9.83 3.52 0.84
CA LEU A 26 -10.17 2.31 0.08
C LEU A 26 -9.83 1.03 0.85
N LEU A 27 -9.14 1.12 1.99
CA LEU A 27 -8.92 0.01 2.91
C LEU A 27 -9.93 0.05 4.06
N SER A 28 -10.02 -1.05 4.80
CA SER A 28 -10.77 -1.08 6.06
C SER A 28 -10.27 0.01 7.00
N PRO A 29 -11.17 0.76 7.67
CA PRO A 29 -10.77 1.88 8.52
C PRO A 29 -9.83 1.43 9.64
N LEU A 30 -8.74 2.17 9.77
CA LEU A 30 -7.83 2.10 10.91
C LEU A 30 -7.80 3.47 11.58
N ASN A 31 -7.90 3.50 12.90
CA ASN A 31 -7.77 4.76 13.64
C ASN A 31 -6.37 5.33 13.51
N GLU A 32 -5.37 4.47 13.60
CA GLU A 32 -3.97 4.83 13.41
C GLU A 32 -3.25 3.78 12.58
N ALA A 33 -2.43 4.25 11.64
CA ALA A 33 -1.56 3.42 10.84
C ALA A 33 -0.43 4.26 10.24
N THR A 34 0.63 3.60 9.79
CA THR A 34 1.64 4.20 8.94
C THR A 34 1.66 3.47 7.61
N THR A 35 1.48 4.20 6.50
CA THR A 35 1.65 3.62 5.16
C THR A 35 3.13 3.51 4.84
N ILE A 36 3.48 2.52 4.03
CA ILE A 36 4.79 2.40 3.43
C ILE A 36 4.61 2.00 1.96
N ASP A 37 5.04 2.87 1.04
CA ASP A 37 5.05 2.61 -0.40
C ASP A 37 6.50 2.53 -0.88
N ILE A 38 6.92 1.35 -1.33
CA ILE A 38 8.29 1.11 -1.79
C ILE A 38 8.30 1.18 -3.31
N GLY A 39 8.81 2.30 -3.82
CA GLY A 39 9.02 2.55 -5.23
C GLY A 39 10.37 2.06 -5.75
N GLY A 40 10.70 2.45 -6.98
CA GLY A 40 12.00 2.15 -7.60
C GLY A 40 13.12 3.03 -7.05
N GLY A 41 12.88 4.32 -6.91
CA GLY A 41 13.86 5.33 -6.50
C GLY A 41 13.74 5.79 -5.04
N SER A 42 12.55 5.75 -4.49
CA SER A 42 12.21 6.28 -3.17
C SER A 42 11.26 5.37 -2.41
N THR A 43 11.06 5.68 -1.14
CA THR A 43 10.09 5.02 -0.25
C THR A 43 9.31 6.10 0.48
N GLU A 44 8.00 6.07 0.34
CA GLU A 44 7.08 7.05 0.87
C GLU A 44 6.34 6.51 2.08
N LEU A 45 6.21 7.34 3.13
CA LEU A 45 5.39 7.05 4.29
C LEU A 45 4.38 8.16 4.52
N ALA A 46 3.17 7.78 4.93
CA ALA A 46 2.17 8.70 5.44
C ALA A 46 1.67 8.20 6.79
N LYS A 47 1.67 9.08 7.79
CA LYS A 47 1.09 8.81 9.11
C LYS A 47 -0.39 9.10 9.07
N ILE A 48 -1.19 8.09 9.36
CA ILE A 48 -2.64 8.19 9.52
C ILE A 48 -2.96 8.18 11.01
N LYS A 49 -3.76 9.16 11.44
CA LYS A 49 -4.28 9.25 12.80
C LYS A 49 -5.69 9.84 12.77
N ASP A 50 -6.62 9.24 13.51
CA ASP A 50 -8.03 9.66 13.60
C ASP A 50 -8.70 9.87 12.22
N GLY A 51 -8.41 8.95 11.28
CA GLY A 51 -8.94 9.01 9.92
C GLY A 51 -8.42 10.20 9.10
N LYS A 52 -7.20 10.70 9.38
CA LYS A 52 -6.56 11.81 8.67
C LYS A 52 -5.09 11.47 8.40
N ILE A 53 -4.54 12.00 7.32
CA ILE A 53 -3.11 12.03 7.10
C ILE A 53 -2.57 13.21 7.92
N VAL A 54 -1.72 12.93 8.90
CA VAL A 54 -1.19 13.95 9.81
C VAL A 54 0.25 14.33 9.50
N ASP A 55 1.00 13.44 8.83
CA ASP A 55 2.35 13.72 8.36
C ASP A 55 2.73 12.80 7.19
N ILE A 56 3.73 13.22 6.43
CA ILE A 56 4.25 12.52 5.25
C ILE A 56 5.77 12.68 5.18
N ILE A 57 6.47 11.66 4.67
CA ILE A 57 7.90 11.70 4.40
C ILE A 57 8.21 10.87 3.16
N SER A 58 9.16 11.31 2.36
CA SER A 58 9.79 10.54 1.29
C SER A 58 11.26 10.33 1.60
N LEU A 59 11.71 9.09 1.50
CA LEU A 59 13.08 8.67 1.75
C LEU A 59 13.75 8.29 0.43
N ASP A 60 14.99 8.72 0.24
CA ASP A 60 15.79 8.47 -0.97
C ASP A 60 16.31 7.02 -1.05
N ILE A 61 15.42 6.05 -0.88
CA ILE A 61 15.70 4.62 -0.97
C ILE A 61 14.58 3.89 -1.70
N GLY A 62 14.92 3.13 -2.73
CA GLY A 62 13.99 2.36 -3.52
C GLY A 62 14.63 1.10 -4.09
N THR A 63 13.81 0.22 -4.65
CA THR A 63 14.26 -1.10 -5.10
C THR A 63 15.29 -1.05 -6.22
N VAL A 64 15.10 -0.17 -7.22
CA VAL A 64 16.04 0.00 -8.33
C VAL A 64 17.32 0.67 -7.85
N ARG A 65 17.19 1.71 -7.01
CA ARG A 65 18.35 2.39 -6.42
C ARG A 65 19.25 1.43 -5.64
N LEU A 66 18.68 0.59 -4.78
CA LEU A 66 19.46 -0.43 -4.04
C LEU A 66 20.06 -1.47 -4.98
N LYS A 67 19.32 -1.88 -6.01
CA LYS A 67 19.81 -2.82 -7.01
C LYS A 67 21.08 -2.29 -7.66
N GLU A 68 21.03 -1.11 -8.25
CA GLU A 68 22.15 -0.51 -9.01
C GLU A 68 23.35 -0.15 -8.11
N LEU A 69 23.11 0.35 -6.91
CA LEU A 69 24.18 0.76 -6.02
C LEU A 69 24.91 -0.43 -5.38
N PHE A 70 24.22 -1.51 -5.05
CA PHE A 70 24.76 -2.58 -4.23
C PHE A 70 24.53 -4.00 -4.78
N PHE A 71 23.30 -4.39 -5.09
CA PHE A 71 22.98 -5.79 -5.43
C PHE A 71 23.64 -6.26 -6.71
N ASP A 72 23.70 -5.42 -7.74
CA ASP A 72 24.36 -5.73 -9.02
C ASP A 72 25.88 -5.90 -8.84
N LYS A 73 26.43 -5.33 -7.76
CA LYS A 73 27.85 -5.45 -7.37
C LYS A 73 28.10 -6.58 -6.37
N GLY A 74 27.04 -7.26 -5.91
CA GLY A 74 27.14 -8.31 -4.89
C GLY A 74 27.40 -7.82 -3.47
N ASP A 75 27.35 -6.49 -3.24
CA ASP A 75 27.59 -5.84 -1.95
C ASP A 75 26.32 -5.82 -1.08
N ILE A 76 26.00 -6.96 -0.48
CA ILE A 76 24.80 -7.09 0.35
C ILE A 76 24.97 -6.38 1.69
N ASP A 77 26.18 -6.41 2.27
CA ASP A 77 26.46 -5.75 3.55
C ASP A 77 26.35 -4.23 3.43
N GLY A 78 26.87 -3.66 2.33
CA GLY A 78 26.68 -2.24 1.99
C GLY A 78 25.21 -1.89 1.81
N ALA A 79 24.42 -2.74 1.13
CA ALA A 79 22.98 -2.54 0.99
C ALA A 79 22.26 -2.50 2.34
N ILE A 80 22.60 -3.42 3.25
CA ILE A 80 22.01 -3.48 4.59
C ILE A 80 22.34 -2.21 5.37
N LYS A 81 23.60 -1.81 5.40
CA LYS A 81 24.06 -0.62 6.12
C LYS A 81 23.40 0.64 5.59
N PHE A 82 23.43 0.84 4.28
CA PHE A 82 22.77 1.98 3.63
C PHE A 82 21.27 2.04 3.94
N THR A 83 20.58 0.88 3.86
CA THR A 83 19.16 0.79 4.18
C THR A 83 18.88 1.20 5.63
N GLN A 84 19.70 0.74 6.57
CA GLN A 84 19.58 1.11 7.98
C GLN A 84 19.78 2.61 8.22
N GLU A 85 20.79 3.21 7.57
CA GLU A 85 21.08 4.66 7.68
C GLU A 85 19.94 5.52 7.16
N ILE A 86 19.33 5.15 6.03
CA ILE A 86 18.22 5.92 5.47
C ILE A 86 16.94 5.71 6.27
N ILE A 87 16.60 4.47 6.63
CA ILE A 87 15.38 4.15 7.38
C ILE A 87 15.43 4.72 8.81
N ALA A 88 16.62 4.88 9.40
CA ALA A 88 16.77 5.54 10.70
C ALA A 88 16.36 7.03 10.69
N GLN A 89 16.19 7.64 9.53
CA GLN A 89 15.70 9.02 9.39
C GLN A 89 14.17 9.12 9.59
N ILE A 90 13.45 8.02 9.69
CA ILE A 90 12.01 8.04 9.96
C ILE A 90 11.78 8.65 11.36
N PRO A 91 11.01 9.76 11.45
CA PRO A 91 10.70 10.36 12.73
C PRO A 91 9.91 9.42 13.64
N SER A 92 10.16 9.47 14.94
CA SER A 92 9.56 8.54 15.92
C SER A 92 8.04 8.57 15.96
N HIS A 93 7.40 9.68 15.62
CA HIS A 93 5.94 9.77 15.58
C HIS A 93 5.30 8.95 14.44
N PHE A 94 6.10 8.46 13.46
CA PHE A 94 5.62 7.48 12.48
C PHE A 94 5.52 6.06 13.04
N ILE A 95 6.14 5.76 14.19
CA ILE A 95 6.05 4.44 14.83
C ILE A 95 4.59 4.07 15.02
N ASN A 96 4.23 2.87 14.55
CA ASN A 96 2.86 2.35 14.64
C ASN A 96 2.84 0.83 14.45
N GLU A 97 2.05 0.17 15.28
CA GLU A 97 1.86 -1.28 15.20
C GLU A 97 1.14 -1.73 13.91
N ASN A 98 0.35 -0.83 13.30
CA ASN A 98 -0.38 -1.09 12.07
C ASN A 98 0.34 -0.44 10.88
N ILE A 99 0.83 -1.27 9.97
CA ILE A 99 1.49 -0.83 8.75
C ILE A 99 0.61 -1.13 7.54
N ILE A 100 0.40 -0.14 6.69
CA ILE A 100 -0.28 -0.34 5.41
C ILE A 100 0.78 -0.45 4.31
N ALA A 101 0.93 -1.65 3.78
CA ALA A 101 1.92 -1.99 2.75
C ALA A 101 1.39 -1.67 1.35
N ILE A 102 2.02 -0.73 0.66
CA ILE A 102 1.70 -0.27 -0.69
C ILE A 102 2.87 -0.63 -1.63
N GLY A 103 2.61 -0.71 -2.91
CA GLY A 103 3.64 -0.95 -3.92
C GLY A 103 3.76 -2.41 -4.37
N GLY A 104 4.47 -2.58 -5.48
CA GLY A 104 4.54 -3.86 -6.18
C GLY A 104 5.27 -4.96 -5.42
N SER A 105 6.38 -4.62 -4.75
CA SER A 105 7.17 -5.57 -3.97
C SER A 105 6.40 -6.06 -2.75
N LEU A 106 5.73 -5.16 -2.03
CA LEU A 106 4.97 -5.54 -0.82
C LEU A 106 3.74 -6.37 -1.18
N ARG A 107 3.06 -6.07 -2.29
CA ARG A 107 1.99 -6.93 -2.82
C ARG A 107 2.49 -8.32 -3.21
N ALA A 108 3.69 -8.43 -3.77
CA ALA A 108 4.26 -9.73 -4.13
C ALA A 108 4.59 -10.57 -2.87
N ILE A 109 5.16 -9.96 -1.83
CA ILE A 109 5.40 -10.60 -0.53
C ILE A 109 4.08 -11.06 0.08
N SER A 110 3.08 -10.20 0.14
CA SER A 110 1.74 -10.54 0.67
C SER A 110 1.08 -11.68 -0.13
N GLY A 111 1.23 -11.67 -1.46
CA GLY A 111 0.74 -12.76 -2.31
C GLY A 111 1.42 -14.10 -2.02
N ALA A 112 2.73 -14.10 -1.76
CA ALA A 112 3.47 -15.28 -1.33
C ALA A 112 2.97 -15.80 0.04
N ILE A 113 2.74 -14.90 0.99
CA ILE A 113 2.17 -15.24 2.30
C ILE A 113 0.76 -15.83 2.17
N MET A 114 -0.09 -15.24 1.34
CA MET A 114 -1.43 -15.78 1.06
C MET A 114 -1.38 -17.20 0.53
N GLN A 115 -0.45 -17.49 -0.38
CA GLN A 115 -0.28 -18.84 -0.90
C GLN A 115 0.17 -19.81 0.20
N LEU A 116 1.14 -19.44 1.02
CA LEU A 116 1.60 -20.26 2.14
C LEU A 116 0.50 -20.56 3.15
N GLN A 117 -0.44 -19.63 3.33
CA GLN A 117 -1.62 -19.82 4.16
C GLN A 117 -2.74 -20.62 3.49
N ASN A 118 -2.60 -21.02 2.22
CA ASN A 118 -3.69 -21.54 1.40
C ASN A 118 -4.94 -20.64 1.43
N HIS A 119 -4.74 -19.30 1.38
CA HIS A 119 -5.81 -18.35 1.48
C HIS A 119 -6.80 -18.52 0.32
N PRO A 120 -8.12 -18.64 0.58
CA PRO A 120 -9.10 -19.04 -0.44
C PRO A 120 -9.30 -18.00 -1.54
N ILE A 121 -9.03 -16.73 -1.25
CA ILE A 121 -9.19 -15.62 -2.19
C ILE A 121 -7.82 -15.04 -2.52
N ARG A 122 -7.49 -14.99 -3.81
CA ARG A 122 -6.21 -14.47 -4.31
C ARG A 122 -6.23 -12.97 -4.57
N LEU A 123 -6.87 -12.20 -3.69
CA LEU A 123 -6.93 -10.74 -3.75
C LEU A 123 -6.13 -10.16 -2.60
N VAL A 124 -5.02 -9.50 -2.91
CA VAL A 124 -4.12 -8.94 -1.88
C VAL A 124 -4.67 -7.69 -1.20
N HIS A 125 -5.64 -6.99 -1.83
CA HIS A 125 -6.25 -5.80 -1.23
C HIS A 125 -7.01 -6.17 0.05
N ASN A 126 -6.72 -5.47 1.14
CA ASN A 126 -7.22 -5.75 2.48
C ASN A 126 -6.74 -7.08 3.11
N PHE A 127 -5.82 -7.81 2.47
CA PHE A 127 -5.21 -8.96 3.12
C PHE A 127 -4.32 -8.50 4.28
N THR A 128 -4.47 -9.17 5.43
CA THR A 128 -3.75 -8.81 6.66
C THR A 128 -2.99 -10.00 7.23
N TYR A 129 -1.84 -9.70 7.83
CA TYR A 129 -1.05 -10.72 8.52
C TYR A 129 -0.24 -10.12 9.67
N GLU A 130 0.05 -10.93 10.67
CA GLU A 130 0.98 -10.57 11.74
C GLU A 130 2.41 -10.63 11.22
N TYR A 131 3.13 -9.52 11.31
CA TYR A 131 4.49 -9.39 10.77
C TYR A 131 5.46 -10.41 11.37
N LYS A 132 5.38 -10.66 12.70
CA LYS A 132 6.25 -11.59 13.42
C LYS A 132 6.22 -13.01 12.84
N ASN A 133 5.10 -13.47 12.29
CA ASN A 133 4.93 -14.81 11.76
C ASN A 133 5.70 -15.04 10.45
N TYR A 134 6.11 -13.95 9.79
CA TYR A 134 6.77 -13.99 8.47
C TYR A 134 8.14 -13.32 8.44
N LEU A 135 8.69 -12.93 9.60
CA LEU A 135 10.04 -12.35 9.73
C LEU A 135 11.10 -13.17 9.00
N ASN A 136 11.13 -14.47 9.25
CA ASN A 136 12.11 -15.38 8.64
C ASN A 136 11.95 -15.45 7.12
N LEU A 137 10.72 -15.54 6.62
CA LEU A 137 10.45 -15.55 5.18
C LEU A 137 10.93 -14.25 4.51
N ILE A 138 10.56 -13.11 5.08
CA ILE A 138 10.90 -11.79 4.53
C ILE A 138 12.42 -11.58 4.56
N SER A 139 13.09 -12.00 5.65
CA SER A 139 14.54 -11.95 5.77
C SER A 139 15.23 -12.83 4.74
N LYS A 140 14.75 -14.06 4.52
CA LYS A 140 15.28 -14.95 3.48
C LYS A 140 15.10 -14.36 2.08
N ILE A 141 13.95 -13.79 1.78
CA ILE A 141 13.74 -13.09 0.50
C ILE A 141 14.76 -11.96 0.35
N ALA A 142 15.04 -11.21 1.40
CA ALA A 142 15.91 -10.03 1.34
C ALA A 142 17.38 -10.40 1.11
N THR A 143 17.93 -11.36 1.83
CA THR A 143 19.38 -11.55 1.95
C THR A 143 19.91 -12.93 1.55
N ASP A 144 19.05 -13.96 1.54
CA ASP A 144 19.48 -15.32 1.21
C ASP A 144 19.51 -15.51 -0.30
N LYS A 145 20.73 -15.54 -0.88
CA LYS A 145 20.94 -15.71 -2.33
C LYS A 145 20.47 -17.07 -2.85
N GLU A 146 20.51 -18.10 -2.00
CA GLU A 146 20.11 -19.47 -2.34
C GLU A 146 18.58 -19.66 -2.23
N PHE A 147 17.88 -18.71 -1.65
CA PHE A 147 16.43 -18.81 -1.49
C PHE A 147 15.70 -18.76 -2.84
N ASP A 148 15.04 -19.85 -3.21
CA ASP A 148 14.32 -19.95 -4.47
C ASP A 148 12.96 -19.24 -4.42
N LEU A 149 12.92 -18.08 -5.05
CA LEU A 149 11.72 -17.24 -5.16
C LEU A 149 10.57 -17.90 -5.94
N LYS A 150 10.86 -18.90 -6.80
CA LYS A 150 9.84 -19.61 -7.58
C LYS A 150 8.94 -20.45 -6.69
N ASN A 151 9.46 -20.96 -5.59
CA ASN A 151 8.73 -21.84 -4.68
C ASN A 151 7.68 -21.10 -3.82
N ILE A 152 7.66 -19.76 -3.83
CA ILE A 152 6.77 -18.92 -3.04
C ILE A 152 5.86 -18.02 -3.89
N ALA A 153 5.53 -18.43 -5.13
CA ALA A 153 4.64 -17.72 -6.05
C ALA A 153 4.99 -16.27 -6.37
N ILE A 154 6.24 -15.87 -6.20
CA ILE A 154 6.70 -14.58 -6.70
C ILE A 154 6.87 -14.68 -8.21
N LYS A 155 6.24 -13.75 -8.95
CA LYS A 155 6.33 -13.70 -10.41
C LYS A 155 7.73 -13.32 -10.87
N LYS A 156 8.15 -13.88 -12.01
CA LYS A 156 9.51 -13.67 -12.57
C LYS A 156 9.83 -12.19 -12.79
N ASP A 157 8.85 -11.37 -13.20
CA ASP A 157 9.02 -9.94 -13.41
C ASP A 157 9.36 -9.15 -12.13
N ARG A 158 9.27 -9.79 -10.95
CA ARG A 158 9.64 -9.24 -9.66
C ARG A 158 11.00 -9.70 -9.13
N PHE A 159 11.62 -10.70 -9.73
CA PHE A 159 12.87 -11.26 -9.21
C PHE A 159 13.99 -10.23 -9.12
N ASP A 160 14.01 -9.26 -10.02
CA ASP A 160 15.05 -8.21 -10.06
C ASP A 160 14.97 -7.22 -8.89
N THR A 161 13.79 -7.04 -8.29
CA THR A 161 13.55 -5.95 -7.32
C THR A 161 12.95 -6.41 -6.00
N ILE A 162 12.53 -7.68 -5.89
CA ILE A 162 11.85 -8.17 -4.70
C ILE A 162 12.76 -8.25 -3.47
N ARG A 163 14.03 -8.61 -3.66
CA ARG A 163 15.02 -8.72 -2.57
C ARG A 163 15.28 -7.37 -1.93
N GLN A 164 15.46 -6.34 -2.75
CA GLN A 164 15.64 -4.97 -2.32
C GLN A 164 14.38 -4.45 -1.58
N GLY A 165 13.20 -4.72 -2.14
CA GLY A 165 11.93 -4.37 -1.52
C GLY A 165 11.73 -5.06 -0.17
N ALA A 166 12.10 -6.34 -0.05
CA ALA A 166 12.05 -7.07 1.21
C ALA A 166 13.05 -6.52 2.25
N LEU A 167 14.25 -6.11 1.81
CA LEU A 167 15.25 -5.50 2.69
C LEU A 167 14.75 -4.15 3.25
N ILE A 168 14.26 -3.26 2.38
CA ILE A 168 13.70 -1.97 2.80
C ILE A 168 12.55 -2.22 3.77
N PHE A 169 11.61 -3.09 3.40
CA PHE A 169 10.43 -3.39 4.21
C PHE A 169 10.78 -3.95 5.57
N SER A 170 11.65 -4.97 5.64
CA SER A 170 12.03 -5.58 6.92
C SER A 170 12.76 -4.61 7.85
N THR A 171 13.57 -3.71 7.30
CA THR A 171 14.25 -2.67 8.07
C THR A 171 13.25 -1.61 8.57
N ALA A 172 12.36 -1.12 7.70
CA ALA A 172 11.34 -0.15 8.07
C ALA A 172 10.33 -0.72 9.07
N ALA A 173 9.85 -1.94 8.87
CA ALA A 173 8.90 -2.60 9.77
C ALA A 173 9.46 -2.75 11.20
N ARG A 174 10.79 -2.94 11.33
CA ARG A 174 11.46 -2.99 12.64
C ARG A 174 11.48 -1.62 13.29
N VAL A 175 11.87 -0.56 12.56
CA VAL A 175 11.91 0.82 13.07
C VAL A 175 10.53 1.33 13.43
N LEU A 176 9.52 0.93 12.67
CA LEU A 176 8.11 1.29 12.90
C LEU A 176 7.42 0.43 13.97
N GLU A 177 8.11 -0.57 14.53
CA GLU A 177 7.56 -1.53 15.52
C GLU A 177 6.29 -2.25 15.02
N ALA A 178 6.30 -2.63 13.74
CA ALA A 178 5.16 -3.23 13.07
C ALA A 178 4.73 -4.55 13.71
N LYS A 179 3.44 -4.66 14.05
CA LYS A 179 2.80 -5.92 14.47
C LYS A 179 1.88 -6.47 13.39
N MET A 180 1.02 -5.61 12.84
CA MET A 180 0.04 -5.97 11.81
C MET A 180 0.38 -5.29 10.50
N VAL A 181 0.31 -6.06 9.42
CA VAL A 181 0.48 -5.55 8.05
C VAL A 181 -0.83 -5.68 7.30
N TYR A 182 -1.29 -4.57 6.75
CA TYR A 182 -2.47 -4.47 5.89
C TYR A 182 -2.00 -4.22 4.47
N THR A 183 -2.36 -5.08 3.54
CA THR A 183 -1.89 -4.96 2.16
C THR A 183 -2.82 -4.09 1.34
N SER A 184 -2.27 -3.09 0.66
CA SER A 184 -3.02 -2.24 -0.26
C SER A 184 -2.86 -2.69 -1.71
N GLY A 185 -3.98 -3.01 -2.35
CA GLY A 185 -4.04 -3.20 -3.81
C GLY A 185 -4.07 -1.88 -4.59
N VAL A 186 -4.28 -0.77 -3.89
CA VAL A 186 -4.36 0.61 -4.41
C VAL A 186 -3.14 1.42 -4.02
N GLY A 187 -2.94 2.56 -4.67
CA GLY A 187 -1.79 3.44 -4.40
C GLY A 187 -1.96 4.83 -5.00
N ILE A 188 -0.88 5.42 -5.47
CA ILE A 188 -0.80 6.80 -5.97
C ILE A 188 -1.89 7.10 -7.01
N ARG A 189 -2.13 6.19 -7.98
CA ARG A 189 -3.12 6.42 -9.06
C ARG A 189 -4.52 6.62 -8.51
N GLU A 190 -4.94 5.77 -7.61
CA GLU A 190 -6.24 5.84 -6.96
C GLU A 190 -6.32 7.08 -6.05
N GLY A 191 -5.23 7.44 -5.36
CA GLY A 191 -5.13 8.66 -4.57
C GLY A 191 -5.28 9.93 -5.40
N VAL A 192 -4.62 10.01 -6.56
CA VAL A 192 -4.79 11.13 -7.51
C VAL A 192 -6.22 11.21 -8.01
N PHE A 193 -6.81 10.07 -8.36
CA PHE A 193 -8.22 10.01 -8.79
C PHE A 193 -9.17 10.51 -7.69
N LEU A 194 -9.00 10.03 -6.47
CA LEU A 194 -9.80 10.47 -5.32
C LEU A 194 -9.65 11.97 -5.05
N ALA A 195 -8.42 12.48 -5.05
CA ALA A 195 -8.18 13.89 -4.84
C ALA A 195 -8.88 14.78 -5.89
N ASN A 196 -8.84 14.37 -7.16
CA ASN A 196 -9.53 15.09 -8.25
C ASN A 196 -11.04 14.94 -8.18
N LEU A 197 -11.56 13.76 -7.83
CA LEU A 197 -13.00 13.52 -7.72
C LEU A 197 -13.63 14.29 -6.58
N LEU A 198 -12.94 14.36 -5.44
CA LEU A 198 -13.50 14.88 -4.20
C LEU A 198 -13.27 16.38 -4.05
N ARG A 199 -12.23 16.90 -4.67
CA ARG A 199 -11.86 18.31 -4.61
C ARG A 199 -11.28 18.82 -5.94
N PRO A 200 -12.08 18.85 -7.02
CA PRO A 200 -11.58 19.17 -8.35
C PRO A 200 -10.95 20.57 -8.45
N ASN A 201 -11.32 21.50 -7.54
CA ASN A 201 -10.86 22.88 -7.55
C ASN A 201 -9.62 23.13 -6.66
N LEU A 202 -9.19 22.15 -5.85
CA LEU A 202 -7.99 22.29 -5.00
C LEU A 202 -6.74 21.90 -5.76
N LYS A 203 -5.73 22.75 -5.71
CA LYS A 203 -4.39 22.43 -6.19
C LYS A 203 -3.73 21.42 -5.25
N SER A 204 -2.88 20.57 -5.81
CA SER A 204 -2.15 19.54 -5.04
C SER A 204 -1.40 20.11 -3.83
N LYS A 205 -0.82 21.30 -3.97
CA LYS A 205 -0.08 21.99 -2.89
C LYS A 205 -0.99 22.38 -1.73
N GLU A 206 -2.24 22.81 -2.02
CA GLU A 206 -3.23 23.13 -0.99
C GLU A 206 -3.71 21.86 -0.28
N LEU A 207 -3.74 20.74 -1.00
CA LEU A 207 -4.04 19.44 -0.45
C LEU A 207 -3.03 19.01 0.63
N ILE A 208 -1.75 19.15 0.42
CA ILE A 208 -0.72 18.80 1.42
C ILE A 208 -0.79 19.71 2.64
N GLN A 209 -1.02 21.01 2.44
CA GLN A 209 -1.05 22.00 3.54
C GLN A 209 -2.28 21.90 4.45
N MET A 210 -3.30 21.11 4.06
CA MET A 210 -4.56 21.00 4.78
C MET A 210 -4.93 19.55 5.16
N PRO A 211 -4.04 18.78 5.83
CA PRO A 211 -4.29 17.36 6.13
C PRO A 211 -5.58 17.13 6.90
N GLN A 212 -6.05 18.11 7.68
CA GLN A 212 -7.29 18.01 8.46
C GLN A 212 -8.57 17.97 7.61
N MET A 213 -8.52 18.37 6.34
CA MET A 213 -9.68 18.38 5.45
C MET A 213 -9.94 17.05 4.73
N TYR A 214 -9.09 16.06 4.93
CA TYR A 214 -9.12 14.79 4.20
C TYR A 214 -9.90 13.67 4.85
N LYS A 215 -10.66 13.94 5.87
CA LYS A 215 -11.79 13.08 6.12
C LYS A 215 -12.74 13.24 4.92
N ILE A 216 -12.61 12.35 3.96
CA ILE A 216 -13.47 12.38 2.79
C ILE A 216 -14.86 12.01 3.26
N ALA A 217 -15.65 13.05 3.58
CA ALA A 217 -17.07 12.92 3.49
C ALA A 217 -17.39 12.84 1.99
N PHE A 218 -17.92 11.73 1.53
CA PHE A 218 -18.58 11.73 0.22
C PHE A 218 -19.48 12.95 0.11
N PRO A 219 -19.56 13.63 -1.04
CA PRO A 219 -20.43 14.79 -1.21
C PRO A 219 -21.83 14.49 -0.69
N LYS A 220 -22.47 15.44 -0.01
CA LYS A 220 -23.87 15.28 0.42
C LYS A 220 -24.71 14.77 -0.76
N GLY A 221 -25.38 13.63 -0.59
CA GLY A 221 -26.14 12.97 -1.66
C GLY A 221 -25.36 11.91 -2.45
N PHE A 222 -24.04 11.74 -2.24
CA PHE A 222 -23.34 10.58 -2.77
C PHE A 222 -23.62 9.41 -1.84
N ASN A 223 -24.50 8.53 -2.27
CA ASN A 223 -24.68 7.23 -1.59
C ASN A 223 -23.78 6.23 -2.29
N PRO A 224 -22.71 5.73 -1.63
CA PRO A 224 -21.84 4.73 -2.20
C PRO A 224 -22.52 3.34 -2.27
N SER A 225 -23.81 3.27 -1.97
CA SER A 225 -24.55 2.01 -2.06
C SER A 225 -24.50 1.47 -3.49
N LEU A 226 -24.47 0.16 -3.59
CA LEU A 226 -24.53 -0.56 -4.86
C LEU A 226 -25.73 -0.09 -5.72
N LYS A 227 -26.83 0.28 -5.07
CA LYS A 227 -28.04 0.81 -5.73
C LYS A 227 -27.76 2.13 -6.43
N SER A 228 -27.03 3.05 -5.81
CA SER A 228 -26.66 4.33 -6.42
C SER A 228 -25.76 4.15 -7.66
N LEU A 229 -24.85 3.17 -7.63
CA LEU A 229 -24.05 2.80 -8.79
C LEU A 229 -24.88 2.14 -9.88
N GLN A 230 -25.82 1.28 -9.52
CA GLN A 230 -26.78 0.67 -10.46
C GLN A 230 -27.64 1.71 -11.14
N ASP A 231 -28.22 2.65 -10.41
CA ASP A 231 -29.08 3.72 -10.96
C ASP A 231 -28.33 4.62 -11.94
N ARG A 232 -27.01 4.79 -11.75
CA ARG A 232 -26.16 5.63 -12.62
C ARG A 232 -25.62 4.92 -13.84
N PHE A 233 -25.25 3.65 -13.71
CA PHE A 233 -24.45 2.94 -14.72
C PHE A 233 -25.08 1.67 -15.26
N ALA A 234 -26.03 1.04 -14.56
CA ALA A 234 -26.63 -0.19 -14.99
C ALA A 234 -27.97 0.05 -15.68
N LYS A 235 -28.05 -0.35 -16.96
CA LYS A 235 -29.29 -0.37 -17.74
C LYS A 235 -30.14 -1.63 -17.52
N ARG A 236 -29.71 -2.53 -16.64
CA ARG A 236 -30.35 -3.84 -16.39
C ARG A 236 -30.60 -4.04 -14.89
N ASP A 237 -31.68 -4.71 -14.57
CA ASP A 237 -31.95 -5.15 -13.20
C ASP A 237 -30.89 -6.19 -12.78
N ASN A 238 -30.06 -5.84 -11.81
CA ASN A 238 -29.03 -6.67 -11.25
C ASN A 238 -29.36 -7.13 -9.82
N SER A 239 -30.65 -7.11 -9.44
CA SER A 239 -31.11 -7.47 -8.09
C SER A 239 -30.63 -8.85 -7.62
N ILE A 240 -30.69 -9.83 -8.51
CA ILE A 240 -30.20 -11.20 -8.25
C ILE A 240 -28.68 -11.19 -8.01
N THR A 241 -27.91 -10.55 -8.89
CA THR A 241 -26.45 -10.43 -8.77
C THR A 241 -26.08 -9.72 -7.47
N THR A 242 -26.78 -8.63 -7.13
CA THR A 242 -26.60 -7.89 -5.88
C THR A 242 -26.87 -8.77 -4.65
N ARG A 243 -27.94 -9.57 -4.70
CA ARG A 243 -28.28 -10.50 -3.61
C ARG A 243 -27.16 -11.53 -3.38
N TYR A 244 -26.65 -12.14 -4.45
CA TYR A 244 -25.54 -13.10 -4.34
C TYR A 244 -24.25 -12.43 -3.91
N ALA A 245 -23.93 -11.23 -4.41
CA ALA A 245 -22.76 -10.49 -3.99
C ALA A 245 -22.78 -10.18 -2.49
N LYS A 246 -23.93 -9.72 -1.94
CA LYS A 246 -24.09 -9.50 -0.51
C LYS A 246 -23.96 -10.79 0.32
N MET A 247 -24.50 -11.89 -0.17
CA MET A 247 -24.38 -13.20 0.50
C MET A 247 -22.91 -13.65 0.54
N LEU A 248 -22.23 -13.57 -0.60
CA LEU A 248 -20.78 -13.87 -0.67
C LEU A 248 -19.97 -12.95 0.22
N PHE A 249 -20.27 -11.65 0.25
CA PHE A 249 -19.59 -10.71 1.12
C PHE A 249 -19.71 -11.12 2.59
N LYS A 250 -20.92 -11.49 3.06
CA LYS A 250 -21.13 -11.97 4.44
C LYS A 250 -20.30 -13.20 4.78
N ILE A 251 -20.13 -14.11 3.83
CA ILE A 251 -19.34 -15.33 4.01
C ILE A 251 -17.84 -15.03 4.01
N LEU A 252 -17.39 -14.15 3.13
CA LEU A 252 -15.98 -13.91 2.86
C LEU A 252 -15.36 -12.81 3.73
N ALA A 253 -16.16 -11.82 4.16
CA ALA A 253 -15.67 -10.71 4.97
C ALA A 253 -14.91 -11.14 6.24
N PRO A 254 -15.36 -12.13 7.02
CA PRO A 254 -14.61 -12.61 8.18
C PRO A 254 -13.25 -13.22 7.80
N ILE A 255 -13.16 -13.91 6.66
CA ILE A 255 -11.92 -14.53 6.16
C ILE A 255 -10.89 -13.45 5.82
N HIS A 256 -11.35 -12.34 5.23
CA HIS A 256 -10.52 -11.17 4.90
C HIS A 256 -10.43 -10.15 6.03
N ARG A 257 -11.01 -10.43 7.21
CA ARG A 257 -11.08 -9.49 8.34
C ARG A 257 -11.69 -8.13 7.96
N ILE A 258 -12.63 -8.13 7.03
CA ILE A 258 -13.35 -6.91 6.62
C ILE A 258 -14.49 -6.68 7.60
N ASN A 259 -14.66 -5.44 8.06
CA ASN A 259 -15.79 -5.07 8.90
C ASN A 259 -17.11 -5.20 8.12
N LEU A 260 -18.10 -5.88 8.72
CA LEU A 260 -19.41 -6.10 8.10
C LEU A 260 -20.28 -4.83 8.01
N ASP A 261 -19.89 -3.73 8.66
CA ASP A 261 -20.59 -2.44 8.61
C ASP A 261 -20.54 -1.75 7.23
N TYR A 262 -19.82 -2.34 6.27
CA TYR A 262 -19.76 -1.91 4.86
C TYR A 262 -20.84 -2.52 3.94
N GLN A 263 -21.93 -3.03 4.49
CA GLN A 263 -23.01 -3.65 3.71
C GLN A 263 -23.92 -2.64 3.00
#